data_700bdd24ddcdf5cae302d1333194cf1f
#
_entry.id   700bdd24ddcdf5cae302d1333194cf1f
#
_cell.length_a   1.000
_cell.length_b   1.000
_cell.length_c   1.000
_cell.angle_alpha   90.00
_cell.angle_beta   90.00
_cell.angle_gamma   90.00
#
_symmetry.space_group_name_H-M   'P 1'
#
loop_
_entity.id
_entity.type
_entity.pdbx_description
1 polymer ?
#
loop_
_entity_poly.entity_id
_entity_poly.type
_entity_poly.pdbx_seq_one_letter_code
_entity_poly.pdbx_strand_id
1 'polypeptide(L)'
;MKNTLKVVATVAAVAASSALAGEITGKIKLNGEAPPAREITPIKGDKLCGALHTKPVMTRTYIVGADHGLANVAVYIKAGLPAGKTYTAPATKPLIDQVGCVYEPLITAAMVGQIVDIKNSDAFMHNVNCQAKVNKGFNFAQTTQGQVNPRVFDKAELAVKLICNVHPWMSGYVHVFDHPFFAVSDKDGNFTISGDLPDGKYTVEANHLKSGTVTGEVEVKGGKAMLNLELAVK
;
A
#
# COMPACT_ATOMS: atom_id res chain seq x y z
N MET A 1 -0.01 -75.73 -17.54
CA MET A 1 0.95 -74.63 -17.52
C MET A 1 0.18 -73.34 -17.24
N LYS A 2 0.34 -72.78 -16.03
CA LYS A 2 -0.38 -71.53 -15.59
C LYS A 2 0.56 -70.34 -15.77
N ASN A 3 0.30 -69.44 -16.72
CA ASN A 3 1.04 -68.22 -16.94
C ASN A 3 0.53 -67.16 -15.92
N THR A 4 1.38 -66.76 -15.03
CA THR A 4 1.12 -65.67 -14.07
C THR A 4 1.66 -64.35 -14.71
N LEU A 5 0.73 -63.46 -15.08
CA LEU A 5 1.06 -62.14 -15.60
C LEU A 5 1.41 -61.22 -14.40
N LYS A 6 2.68 -60.78 -14.34
CA LYS A 6 3.09 -59.78 -13.32
C LYS A 6 2.79 -58.37 -13.88
N VAL A 7 1.84 -57.69 -13.25
CA VAL A 7 1.57 -56.25 -13.47
C VAL A 7 2.58 -55.45 -12.66
N VAL A 8 3.46 -54.77 -13.35
CA VAL A 8 4.38 -53.77 -12.70
C VAL A 8 3.67 -52.43 -12.70
N ALA A 9 3.23 -51.99 -11.55
CA ALA A 9 2.69 -50.65 -11.37
C ALA A 9 3.82 -49.66 -11.20
N THR A 10 4.00 -48.78 -12.20
CA THR A 10 4.94 -47.67 -12.12
C THR A 10 4.27 -46.52 -11.38
N VAL A 11 4.69 -46.25 -10.15
CA VAL A 11 4.26 -45.07 -9.37
C VAL A 11 5.08 -43.87 -9.89
N ALA A 12 4.47 -43.00 -10.66
CA ALA A 12 5.05 -41.71 -11.00
C ALA A 12 5.02 -40.79 -9.76
N ALA A 13 6.17 -40.55 -9.15
CA ALA A 13 6.31 -39.57 -8.09
C ALA A 13 6.17 -38.16 -8.71
N VAL A 14 5.02 -37.52 -8.48
CA VAL A 14 4.86 -36.09 -8.76
C VAL A 14 5.66 -35.34 -7.71
N ALA A 15 6.83 -34.83 -8.06
CA ALA A 15 7.60 -33.92 -7.24
C ALA A 15 6.78 -32.61 -7.13
N ALA A 16 6.14 -32.39 -5.99
CA ALA A 16 5.56 -31.11 -5.64
C ALA A 16 6.73 -30.13 -5.46
N SER A 17 7.02 -29.34 -6.46
CA SER A 17 7.90 -28.17 -6.34
C SER A 17 7.22 -27.23 -5.35
N SER A 18 7.77 -27.14 -4.12
CA SER A 18 7.42 -26.06 -3.20
C SER A 18 7.87 -24.76 -3.87
N ALA A 19 6.91 -24.00 -4.42
CA ALA A 19 7.19 -22.66 -4.92
C ALA A 19 7.73 -21.86 -3.74
N LEU A 20 8.99 -21.46 -3.79
CA LEU A 20 9.55 -20.48 -2.86
C LEU A 20 8.74 -19.20 -3.02
N ALA A 21 8.27 -18.64 -1.90
CA ALA A 21 7.61 -17.35 -1.91
C ALA A 21 8.53 -16.33 -2.58
N GLY A 22 8.06 -15.73 -3.69
CA GLY A 22 8.86 -14.79 -4.45
C GLY A 22 8.88 -13.42 -3.78
N GLU A 23 10.00 -12.72 -3.92
CA GLU A 23 10.22 -11.40 -3.31
C GLU A 23 10.90 -10.45 -4.30
N ILE A 24 10.37 -9.24 -4.41
CA ILE A 24 11.04 -8.13 -5.09
C ILE A 24 11.32 -7.06 -4.03
N THR A 25 12.59 -6.84 -3.75
CA THR A 25 13.03 -5.78 -2.84
C THR A 25 13.63 -4.62 -3.61
N GLY A 26 13.70 -3.45 -2.98
CA GLY A 26 14.36 -2.32 -3.60
C GLY A 26 14.20 -1.03 -2.83
N LYS A 27 14.68 0.04 -3.45
CA LYS A 27 14.62 1.39 -2.91
C LYS A 27 14.05 2.35 -3.94
N ILE A 28 13.14 3.20 -3.50
CA ILE A 28 12.65 4.34 -4.27
C ILE A 28 13.47 5.55 -3.86
N LYS A 29 14.05 6.24 -4.81
CA LYS A 29 14.79 7.49 -4.59
C LYS A 29 14.06 8.69 -5.19
N LEU A 30 14.24 9.84 -4.55
CA LEU A 30 13.85 11.12 -5.11
C LEU A 30 15.04 11.73 -5.87
N ASN A 31 14.83 12.02 -7.13
CA ASN A 31 15.78 12.75 -7.96
C ASN A 31 15.44 14.27 -7.88
N GLY A 32 16.39 15.05 -7.39
CA GLY A 32 16.25 16.46 -7.09
C GLY A 32 15.96 16.74 -5.61
N GLU A 33 15.91 18.02 -5.26
CA GLU A 33 15.69 18.47 -3.91
C GLU A 33 14.21 18.69 -3.63
N ALA A 34 13.69 18.00 -2.59
CA ALA A 34 12.31 18.19 -2.17
C ALA A 34 12.09 19.63 -1.67
N PRO A 35 10.95 20.26 -2.02
CA PRO A 35 10.55 21.50 -1.38
C PRO A 35 10.47 21.29 0.15
N PRO A 36 10.85 22.31 0.95
CA PRO A 36 10.80 22.21 2.39
C PRO A 36 9.37 21.91 2.89
N ALA A 37 9.26 21.01 3.85
CA ALA A 37 7.99 20.79 4.52
C ALA A 37 7.51 22.07 5.21
N ARG A 38 6.20 22.33 5.15
CA ARG A 38 5.57 23.50 5.75
C ARG A 38 4.72 23.09 6.93
N GLU A 39 4.64 23.94 7.95
CA GLU A 39 3.75 23.73 9.09
C GLU A 39 2.29 23.75 8.62
N ILE A 40 1.48 22.81 9.12
CA ILE A 40 0.03 22.81 8.95
C ILE A 40 -0.56 23.69 10.05
N THR A 41 -0.44 25.02 9.85
CA THR A 41 -0.83 26.04 10.86
C THR A 41 -2.28 25.90 11.37
N PRO A 42 -3.29 25.45 10.59
CA PRO A 42 -4.63 25.26 11.12
C PRO A 42 -4.72 24.26 12.29
N ILE A 43 -3.85 23.22 12.33
CA ILE A 43 -3.80 22.28 13.47
C ILE A 43 -3.49 23.04 14.76
N LYS A 44 -2.48 23.91 14.73
CA LYS A 44 -2.08 24.71 15.90
C LYS A 44 -3.17 25.67 16.36
N GLY A 45 -3.97 26.20 15.44
CA GLY A 45 -5.08 27.10 15.73
C GLY A 45 -6.32 26.42 16.30
N ASP A 46 -6.46 25.12 16.12
CA ASP A 46 -7.56 24.32 16.66
C ASP A 46 -7.27 23.95 18.12
N LYS A 47 -8.23 24.22 19.02
CA LYS A 47 -8.05 24.01 20.46
C LYS A 47 -7.84 22.53 20.82
N LEU A 48 -8.52 21.61 20.15
CA LEU A 48 -8.45 20.18 20.42
C LEU A 48 -7.23 19.55 19.74
N CYS A 49 -7.10 19.80 18.46
CA CYS A 49 -5.98 19.25 17.67
C CYS A 49 -4.63 19.83 18.11
N GLY A 50 -4.55 21.14 18.31
CA GLY A 50 -3.31 21.79 18.74
C GLY A 50 -2.78 21.30 20.08
N ALA A 51 -3.68 20.95 21.01
CA ALA A 51 -3.31 20.40 22.33
C ALA A 51 -2.66 19.02 22.27
N LEU A 52 -2.82 18.28 21.17
CA LEU A 52 -2.21 16.96 20.97
C LEU A 52 -0.74 17.03 20.54
N HIS A 53 -0.24 18.22 20.20
CA HIS A 53 1.08 18.37 19.60
C HIS A 53 1.98 19.31 20.39
N THR A 54 3.15 18.82 20.77
CA THR A 54 4.23 19.64 21.39
C THR A 54 5.17 20.25 20.35
N LYS A 55 5.10 19.77 19.10
CA LYS A 55 5.90 20.24 17.96
C LYS A 55 4.99 20.53 16.77
N PRO A 56 5.38 21.42 15.85
CA PRO A 56 4.63 21.68 14.64
C PRO A 56 4.38 20.42 13.83
N VAL A 57 3.14 20.23 13.36
CA VAL A 57 2.80 19.17 12.40
C VAL A 57 3.12 19.69 11.01
N MET A 58 3.95 18.94 10.29
CA MET A 58 4.46 19.33 8.98
C MET A 58 3.70 18.65 7.85
N THR A 59 3.67 19.31 6.69
CA THR A 59 3.17 18.68 5.46
C THR A 59 4.02 17.46 5.10
N ARG A 60 3.37 16.42 4.59
CA ARG A 60 3.98 15.13 4.24
C ARG A 60 4.01 14.89 2.73
N THR A 61 4.07 15.99 1.95
CA THR A 61 4.10 15.91 0.47
C THR A 61 5.31 15.13 -0.01
N TYR A 62 6.48 15.41 0.58
CA TYR A 62 7.71 14.65 0.39
C TYR A 62 8.27 14.30 1.76
N ILE A 63 8.47 13.03 2.02
CA ILE A 63 9.23 12.52 3.15
C ILE A 63 10.45 11.83 2.56
N VAL A 64 11.61 12.45 2.77
CA VAL A 64 12.88 11.99 2.20
C VAL A 64 13.79 11.58 3.34
N GLY A 65 14.16 10.31 3.35
CA GLY A 65 15.07 9.71 4.32
C GLY A 65 16.53 9.69 3.85
N ALA A 66 17.30 8.79 4.43
CA ALA A 66 18.70 8.60 4.06
C ALA A 66 18.87 8.24 2.57
N ASP A 67 19.97 8.69 1.96
CA ASP A 67 20.34 8.42 0.57
C ASP A 67 19.23 8.79 -0.43
N HIS A 68 18.53 9.90 -0.18
CA HIS A 68 17.40 10.36 -0.98
C HIS A 68 16.22 9.37 -1.06
N GLY A 69 16.10 8.44 -0.12
CA GLY A 69 15.00 7.48 -0.06
C GLY A 69 13.65 8.19 0.06
N LEU A 70 12.71 7.88 -0.85
CA LEU A 70 11.39 8.53 -0.90
C LEU A 70 10.33 7.63 -0.27
N ALA A 71 9.72 8.10 0.80
CA ALA A 71 8.62 7.44 1.50
C ALA A 71 7.26 7.65 0.81
N ASN A 72 6.28 6.87 1.24
CA ASN A 72 4.88 6.99 0.82
C ASN A 72 4.67 6.77 -0.69
N VAL A 73 5.49 5.93 -1.30
CA VAL A 73 5.33 5.51 -2.69
C VAL A 73 4.64 4.15 -2.72
N ALA A 74 3.52 4.05 -3.41
CA ALA A 74 2.89 2.76 -3.68
C ALA A 74 3.66 2.07 -4.82
N VAL A 75 4.18 0.87 -4.56
CA VAL A 75 4.97 0.06 -5.50
C VAL A 75 4.23 -1.24 -5.76
N TYR A 76 4.00 -1.59 -7.01
CA TYR A 76 3.19 -2.75 -7.36
C TYR A 76 3.56 -3.36 -8.72
N ILE A 77 3.20 -4.62 -8.93
CA ILE A 77 3.38 -5.27 -10.23
C ILE A 77 2.31 -4.77 -11.19
N LYS A 78 2.73 -4.10 -12.25
CA LYS A 78 1.86 -3.56 -13.30
C LYS A 78 1.56 -4.58 -14.39
N ALA A 79 2.53 -5.43 -14.72
CA ALA A 79 2.41 -6.45 -15.74
C ALA A 79 3.32 -7.66 -15.47
N GLY A 80 3.06 -8.77 -16.16
CA GLY A 80 3.84 -10.01 -16.06
C GLY A 80 3.19 -11.07 -15.18
N LEU A 81 2.12 -10.75 -14.44
CA LEU A 81 1.38 -11.76 -13.70
C LEU A 81 0.65 -12.72 -14.65
N PRO A 82 0.47 -14.00 -14.26
CA PRO A 82 -0.25 -14.97 -15.08
C PRO A 82 -1.66 -14.49 -15.45
N ALA A 83 -1.97 -14.50 -16.75
CA ALA A 83 -3.26 -14.08 -17.26
C ALA A 83 -4.40 -14.96 -16.70
N GLY A 84 -5.51 -14.33 -16.32
CA GLY A 84 -6.70 -15.01 -15.80
C GLY A 84 -6.56 -15.58 -14.38
N LYS A 85 -5.41 -15.38 -13.71
CA LYS A 85 -5.24 -15.77 -12.32
C LYS A 85 -6.02 -14.81 -11.41
N THR A 86 -6.89 -15.38 -10.59
CA THR A 86 -7.57 -14.64 -9.50
C THR A 86 -6.78 -14.81 -8.21
N TYR A 87 -6.79 -13.77 -7.38
CA TYR A 87 -6.08 -13.77 -6.12
C TYR A 87 -7.06 -13.59 -4.97
N THR A 88 -6.79 -14.25 -3.86
CA THR A 88 -7.56 -14.06 -2.63
C THR A 88 -6.97 -12.86 -1.86
N ALA A 89 -7.84 -11.98 -1.39
CA ALA A 89 -7.41 -10.86 -0.57
C ALA A 89 -6.75 -11.36 0.73
N PRO A 90 -5.64 -10.74 1.17
CA PRO A 90 -5.00 -11.09 2.42
C PRO A 90 -5.96 -10.97 3.60
N ALA A 91 -5.86 -11.88 4.57
CA ALA A 91 -6.69 -11.84 5.78
C ALA A 91 -6.31 -10.68 6.73
N THR A 92 -5.12 -10.12 6.58
CA THR A 92 -4.68 -8.94 7.31
C THR A 92 -5.53 -7.74 6.92
N LYS A 93 -5.88 -6.91 7.90
CA LYS A 93 -6.69 -5.71 7.69
C LYS A 93 -5.78 -4.49 7.79
N PRO A 94 -5.49 -3.79 6.67
CA PRO A 94 -4.84 -2.50 6.75
C PRO A 94 -5.61 -1.56 7.67
N LEU A 95 -4.90 -0.84 8.53
CA LEU A 95 -5.47 0.14 9.45
C LEU A 95 -5.18 1.54 8.93
N ILE A 96 -6.21 2.37 8.88
CA ILE A 96 -6.11 3.82 8.71
C ILE A 96 -6.59 4.44 10.01
N ASP A 97 -5.70 5.10 10.74
CA ASP A 97 -6.03 5.71 12.02
C ASP A 97 -6.12 7.23 11.90
N GLN A 98 -7.09 7.83 12.54
CA GLN A 98 -7.17 9.27 12.76
C GLN A 98 -6.63 9.54 14.15
N VAL A 99 -5.40 10.01 14.22
CA VAL A 99 -4.65 10.25 15.45
C VAL A 99 -3.87 11.56 15.36
N GLY A 100 -4.02 12.40 16.36
CA GLY A 100 -3.42 13.75 16.33
C GLY A 100 -3.97 14.61 15.19
N CYS A 101 -5.24 14.44 14.84
CA CYS A 101 -5.89 15.17 13.74
C CYS A 101 -5.18 15.00 12.37
N VAL A 102 -4.62 13.83 12.12
CA VAL A 102 -4.09 13.42 10.81
C VAL A 102 -4.48 11.96 10.54
N TYR A 103 -4.46 11.56 9.27
CA TYR A 103 -4.58 10.16 8.89
C TYR A 103 -3.20 9.49 8.95
N GLU A 104 -3.09 8.37 9.67
CA GLU A 104 -1.89 7.52 9.73
C GLU A 104 -2.21 6.07 9.32
N PRO A 105 -1.45 5.50 8.37
CA PRO A 105 -0.44 6.15 7.54
C PRO A 105 -1.07 7.11 6.50
N LEU A 106 -0.25 7.98 5.90
CA LEU A 106 -0.69 8.87 4.80
C LEU A 106 -1.15 8.05 3.59
N ILE A 107 -0.40 6.99 3.27
CA ILE A 107 -0.66 6.08 2.16
C ILE A 107 -0.94 4.69 2.71
N THR A 108 -2.09 4.16 2.37
CA THR A 108 -2.49 2.77 2.63
C THR A 108 -2.62 2.02 1.32
N ALA A 109 -2.17 0.78 1.28
CA ALA A 109 -2.39 -0.12 0.15
C ALA A 109 -3.29 -1.29 0.58
N ALA A 110 -4.20 -1.68 -0.28
CA ALA A 110 -5.13 -2.79 -0.05
C ALA A 110 -5.43 -3.53 -1.36
N MET A 111 -5.88 -4.76 -1.27
CA MET A 111 -6.41 -5.51 -2.40
C MET A 111 -7.93 -5.30 -2.51
N VAL A 112 -8.45 -5.41 -3.73
CA VAL A 112 -9.91 -5.50 -3.97
C VAL A 112 -10.51 -6.58 -3.09
N GLY A 113 -11.62 -6.25 -2.40
CA GLY A 113 -12.29 -7.16 -1.47
C GLY A 113 -11.65 -7.26 -0.07
N GLN A 114 -10.46 -6.70 0.14
CA GLN A 114 -9.81 -6.67 1.46
C GLN A 114 -10.51 -5.69 2.40
N ILE A 115 -10.70 -6.11 3.66
CA ILE A 115 -11.24 -5.23 4.69
C ILE A 115 -10.15 -4.25 5.12
N VAL A 116 -10.46 -2.95 5.03
CA VAL A 116 -9.65 -1.85 5.56
C VAL A 116 -10.36 -1.30 6.79
N ASP A 117 -9.70 -1.33 7.95
CA ASP A 117 -10.24 -0.75 9.16
C ASP A 117 -9.90 0.74 9.23
N ILE A 118 -10.92 1.59 9.44
CA ILE A 118 -10.74 3.03 9.64
C ILE A 118 -11.10 3.33 11.09
N LYS A 119 -10.13 3.83 11.86
CA LYS A 119 -10.24 4.06 13.29
C LYS A 119 -10.15 5.55 13.63
N ASN A 120 -10.83 5.96 14.68
CA ASN A 120 -10.62 7.23 15.35
C ASN A 120 -9.93 7.00 16.70
N SER A 121 -8.68 7.42 16.86
CA SER A 121 -7.94 7.33 18.11
C SER A 121 -7.94 8.63 18.92
N ASP A 122 -8.45 9.73 18.34
CA ASP A 122 -8.60 10.99 19.07
C ASP A 122 -9.87 10.99 19.95
N ALA A 123 -9.87 11.76 21.03
CA ALA A 123 -10.96 11.79 22.03
C ALA A 123 -12.18 12.63 21.58
N PHE A 124 -12.24 13.02 20.30
CA PHE A 124 -13.30 13.85 19.74
C PHE A 124 -13.64 13.41 18.31
N MET A 125 -14.68 14.02 17.77
CA MET A 125 -15.24 13.62 16.49
C MET A 125 -14.33 13.94 15.31
N HIS A 126 -14.18 12.93 14.44
CA HIS A 126 -13.73 13.08 13.07
C HIS A 126 -14.81 12.64 12.09
N ASN A 127 -14.62 12.98 10.83
CA ASN A 127 -15.44 12.52 9.72
C ASN A 127 -14.56 11.84 8.69
N VAL A 128 -15.06 10.79 8.07
CA VAL A 128 -14.37 10.10 6.97
C VAL A 128 -15.20 10.26 5.71
N ASN A 129 -14.75 11.10 4.80
CA ASN A 129 -15.34 11.34 3.50
C ASN A 129 -14.41 10.76 2.41
N CYS A 130 -14.84 9.68 1.79
CA CYS A 130 -14.13 8.98 0.72
C CYS A 130 -14.50 9.56 -0.63
N GLN A 131 -13.53 10.17 -1.30
CA GLN A 131 -13.65 10.79 -2.61
C GLN A 131 -13.15 9.84 -3.71
N ALA A 132 -13.75 8.64 -3.79
CA ALA A 132 -13.44 7.68 -4.83
C ALA A 132 -14.00 8.14 -6.19
N LYS A 133 -13.31 7.75 -7.27
CA LYS A 133 -13.73 8.03 -8.67
C LYS A 133 -14.27 6.78 -9.35
N VAL A 134 -13.80 5.60 -8.94
CA VAL A 134 -14.16 4.30 -9.51
C VAL A 134 -14.95 3.46 -8.51
N ASN A 135 -14.56 3.47 -7.24
CA ASN A 135 -15.29 2.83 -6.16
C ASN A 135 -16.48 3.66 -5.69
N LYS A 136 -17.38 3.04 -4.94
CA LYS A 136 -18.45 3.77 -4.26
C LYS A 136 -17.87 4.61 -3.13
N GLY A 137 -18.06 5.93 -3.19
CA GLY A 137 -17.73 6.83 -2.11
C GLY A 137 -18.60 6.60 -0.87
N PHE A 138 -18.10 7.03 0.29
CA PHE A 138 -18.84 6.99 1.55
C PHE A 138 -18.51 8.23 2.40
N ASN A 139 -19.43 8.56 3.30
CA ASN A 139 -19.24 9.68 4.22
C ASN A 139 -19.93 9.35 5.55
N PHE A 140 -19.16 9.33 6.65
CA PHE A 140 -19.69 9.04 7.98
C PHE A 140 -18.86 9.74 9.07
N ALA A 141 -19.49 9.97 10.22
CA ALA A 141 -18.81 10.49 11.40
C ALA A 141 -18.29 9.35 12.29
N GLN A 142 -17.14 9.58 12.92
CA GLN A 142 -16.61 8.79 14.02
C GLN A 142 -16.55 9.68 15.26
N THR A 143 -17.55 9.53 16.13
CA THR A 143 -17.80 10.43 17.25
C THR A 143 -17.11 10.03 18.54
N THR A 144 -16.63 8.77 18.60
CA THR A 144 -16.10 8.16 19.82
C THR A 144 -14.67 7.71 19.62
N GLN A 145 -13.81 7.98 20.60
CA GLN A 145 -12.45 7.44 20.63
C GLN A 145 -12.46 5.91 20.55
N GLY A 146 -11.57 5.34 19.74
CA GLY A 146 -11.46 3.92 19.51
C GLY A 146 -12.50 3.35 18.55
N GLN A 147 -13.42 4.15 18.02
CA GLN A 147 -14.40 3.68 17.02
C GLN A 147 -13.71 3.20 15.76
N VAL A 148 -14.09 2.00 15.30
CA VAL A 148 -13.57 1.38 14.07
C VAL A 148 -14.73 1.13 13.11
N ASN A 149 -14.57 1.56 11.87
CA ASN A 149 -15.53 1.31 10.80
C ASN A 149 -14.82 0.57 9.64
N PRO A 150 -15.06 -0.74 9.46
CA PRO A 150 -14.48 -1.47 8.35
C PRO A 150 -15.07 -1.00 7.01
N ARG A 151 -14.23 -0.98 5.98
CA ARG A 151 -14.61 -0.67 4.59
C ARG A 151 -13.98 -1.67 3.64
N VAL A 152 -14.64 -1.86 2.51
CA VAL A 152 -14.15 -2.69 1.41
C VAL A 152 -14.22 -1.86 0.14
N PHE A 153 -13.22 -2.00 -0.71
CA PHE A 153 -13.17 -1.43 -2.05
C PHE A 153 -13.35 -2.55 -3.06
N ASP A 154 -14.31 -2.39 -3.97
CA ASP A 154 -14.73 -3.45 -4.91
C ASP A 154 -13.99 -3.40 -6.25
N LYS A 155 -13.21 -2.35 -6.49
CA LYS A 155 -12.50 -2.11 -7.75
C LYS A 155 -11.09 -1.59 -7.49
N ALA A 156 -10.15 -1.95 -8.36
CA ALA A 156 -8.82 -1.34 -8.35
C ALA A 156 -8.91 0.16 -8.64
N GLU A 157 -8.25 0.97 -7.82
CA GLU A 157 -8.23 2.42 -7.95
C GLU A 157 -6.99 2.98 -7.22
N LEU A 158 -6.24 3.83 -7.90
CA LEU A 158 -5.08 4.48 -7.29
C LEU A 158 -5.49 5.79 -6.61
N ALA A 159 -4.86 6.07 -5.47
CA ALA A 159 -4.96 7.32 -4.74
C ALA A 159 -6.41 7.73 -4.40
N VAL A 160 -7.25 6.78 -3.96
CA VAL A 160 -8.57 7.08 -3.38
C VAL A 160 -8.37 8.01 -2.19
N LYS A 161 -8.86 9.24 -2.29
CA LYS A 161 -8.65 10.26 -1.26
C LYS A 161 -9.69 10.14 -0.15
N LEU A 162 -9.20 10.12 1.10
CA LEU A 162 -10.01 10.28 2.31
C LEU A 162 -9.74 11.68 2.86
N ILE A 163 -10.80 12.38 3.23
CA ILE A 163 -10.71 13.70 3.90
C ILE A 163 -11.59 13.72 5.15
N CYS A 164 -11.29 14.65 6.06
CA CYS A 164 -12.18 14.98 7.15
C CYS A 164 -12.89 16.31 6.84
N ASN A 165 -14.23 16.32 6.86
CA ASN A 165 -14.98 17.55 6.61
C ASN A 165 -14.93 18.54 7.79
N VAL A 166 -14.59 18.04 8.99
CA VAL A 166 -14.44 18.86 10.21
C VAL A 166 -13.06 19.52 10.26
N HIS A 167 -12.03 18.81 9.82
CA HIS A 167 -10.63 19.24 9.86
C HIS A 167 -10.06 19.24 8.43
N PRO A 168 -10.20 20.34 7.67
CA PRO A 168 -9.89 20.35 6.23
C PRO A 168 -8.45 20.02 5.84
N TRP A 169 -7.51 20.09 6.79
CA TRP A 169 -6.12 19.71 6.58
C TRP A 169 -5.89 18.20 6.62
N MET A 170 -6.84 17.42 7.18
CA MET A 170 -6.72 15.96 7.27
C MET A 170 -6.99 15.30 5.93
N SER A 171 -6.01 14.63 5.39
CA SER A 171 -6.16 13.77 4.22
C SER A 171 -5.28 12.53 4.32
N GLY A 172 -5.78 11.42 3.79
CA GLY A 172 -5.09 10.15 3.59
C GLY A 172 -5.46 9.57 2.23
N TYR A 173 -4.74 8.56 1.78
CA TYR A 173 -4.97 7.96 0.46
C TYR A 173 -4.90 6.46 0.52
N VAL A 174 -5.79 5.79 -0.22
CA VAL A 174 -5.81 4.34 -0.37
C VAL A 174 -5.51 3.98 -1.81
N HIS A 175 -4.52 3.12 -2.02
CA HIS A 175 -4.28 2.47 -3.30
C HIS A 175 -4.89 1.08 -3.26
N VAL A 176 -5.77 0.77 -4.20
CA VAL A 176 -6.49 -0.51 -4.27
C VAL A 176 -6.03 -1.26 -5.51
N PHE A 177 -5.55 -2.49 -5.33
CA PHE A 177 -5.01 -3.35 -6.38
C PHE A 177 -5.86 -4.61 -6.54
N ASP A 178 -5.86 -5.21 -7.72
CA ASP A 178 -6.57 -6.46 -8.04
C ASP A 178 -5.75 -7.74 -7.74
N HIS A 179 -4.55 -7.56 -7.21
CA HIS A 179 -3.63 -8.62 -6.81
C HIS A 179 -2.87 -8.24 -5.53
N PRO A 180 -2.25 -9.19 -4.78
CA PRO A 180 -1.57 -8.90 -3.51
C PRO A 180 -0.13 -8.42 -3.63
N PHE A 181 0.42 -8.27 -4.85
CA PHE A 181 1.84 -7.95 -5.08
C PHE A 181 2.08 -6.45 -5.12
N PHE A 182 2.03 -5.83 -3.95
CA PHE A 182 2.27 -4.40 -3.76
C PHE A 182 2.93 -4.13 -2.41
N ALA A 183 3.52 -2.95 -2.28
CA ALA A 183 4.09 -2.42 -1.05
C ALA A 183 3.94 -0.90 -1.02
N VAL A 184 4.17 -0.30 0.15
CA VAL A 184 4.38 1.14 0.30
C VAL A 184 5.79 1.34 0.83
N SER A 185 6.56 2.24 0.21
CA SER A 185 7.93 2.51 0.66
C SER A 185 7.96 3.12 2.06
N ASP A 186 8.92 2.65 2.87
CA ASP A 186 9.15 3.14 4.22
C ASP A 186 9.78 4.54 4.24
N LYS A 187 10.09 5.04 5.45
CA LYS A 187 10.70 6.38 5.65
C LYS A 187 12.05 6.56 4.95
N ASP A 188 12.74 5.49 4.60
CA ASP A 188 14.04 5.48 3.93
C ASP A 188 13.93 5.04 2.45
N GLY A 189 12.69 4.93 1.94
CA GLY A 189 12.39 4.58 0.57
C GLY A 189 12.44 3.08 0.26
N ASN A 190 12.71 2.21 1.23
CA ASN A 190 12.79 0.78 0.98
C ASN A 190 11.38 0.19 0.80
N PHE A 191 11.28 -0.82 -0.06
CA PHE A 191 10.05 -1.59 -0.25
C PHE A 191 10.34 -3.08 -0.40
N THR A 192 9.35 -3.89 -0.07
CA THR A 192 9.34 -5.35 -0.29
C THR A 192 7.98 -5.78 -0.80
N ILE A 193 7.92 -6.25 -2.04
CA ILE A 193 6.77 -6.96 -2.59
C ILE A 193 7.02 -8.44 -2.36
N SER A 194 6.18 -9.12 -1.59
CA SER A 194 6.33 -10.53 -1.24
C SER A 194 5.03 -11.31 -1.48
N GLY A 195 5.14 -12.62 -1.62
CA GLY A 195 4.03 -13.55 -1.81
C GLY A 195 4.40 -14.70 -2.73
N ASP A 196 3.40 -15.45 -3.17
CA ASP A 196 3.58 -16.57 -4.12
C ASP A 196 3.82 -16.03 -5.54
N LEU A 197 4.88 -15.23 -5.70
CA LEU A 197 5.28 -14.64 -6.97
C LEU A 197 6.18 -15.63 -7.72
N PRO A 198 5.76 -16.17 -8.87
CA PRO A 198 6.58 -17.10 -9.65
C PRO A 198 7.84 -16.45 -10.19
N ASP A 199 8.86 -17.26 -10.50
CA ASP A 199 9.98 -16.82 -11.32
C ASP A 199 9.46 -16.32 -12.67
N GLY A 200 9.97 -15.19 -13.14
CA GLY A 200 9.52 -14.55 -14.38
C GLY A 200 9.91 -13.08 -14.47
N LYS A 201 9.52 -12.49 -15.59
CA LYS A 201 9.74 -11.06 -15.87
C LYS A 201 8.51 -10.25 -15.51
N TYR A 202 8.72 -9.16 -14.81
CA TYR A 202 7.65 -8.28 -14.31
C TYR A 202 7.96 -6.82 -14.63
N THR A 203 6.91 -6.07 -14.94
CA THR A 203 6.95 -4.62 -14.92
C THR A 203 6.44 -4.16 -13.57
N VAL A 204 7.25 -3.45 -12.81
CA VAL A 204 6.91 -2.83 -11.53
C VAL A 204 6.65 -1.34 -11.75
N GLU A 205 5.56 -0.82 -11.21
CA GLU A 205 5.27 0.61 -11.19
C GLU A 205 5.35 1.15 -9.78
N ALA A 206 5.98 2.32 -9.62
CA ALA A 206 6.00 3.10 -8.40
C ALA A 206 5.19 4.38 -8.62
N ASN A 207 4.25 4.66 -7.71
CA ASN A 207 3.35 5.82 -7.76
C ASN A 207 3.48 6.66 -6.50
N HIS A 208 3.91 7.91 -6.67
CA HIS A 208 3.95 8.93 -5.62
C HIS A 208 2.95 10.04 -5.92
N LEU A 209 2.16 10.46 -4.93
CA LEU A 209 1.06 11.43 -5.10
C LEU A 209 1.46 12.71 -5.84
N LYS A 210 2.68 13.19 -5.64
CA LYS A 210 3.16 14.45 -6.22
C LYS A 210 4.08 14.22 -7.42
N SER A 211 5.05 13.30 -7.31
CA SER A 211 6.01 13.01 -8.38
C SER A 211 5.40 12.23 -9.56
N GLY A 212 4.25 11.60 -9.36
CA GLY A 212 3.62 10.77 -10.39
C GLY A 212 4.16 9.35 -10.42
N THR A 213 4.34 8.77 -11.60
CA THR A 213 4.69 7.36 -11.79
C THR A 213 6.01 7.15 -12.50
N VAL A 214 6.67 6.05 -12.18
CA VAL A 214 7.80 5.48 -12.91
C VAL A 214 7.64 3.97 -13.00
N THR A 215 8.12 3.34 -14.06
CA THR A 215 8.14 1.89 -14.23
C THR A 215 9.55 1.37 -14.38
N GLY A 216 9.76 0.12 -13.97
CA GLY A 216 10.99 -0.63 -14.20
C GLY A 216 10.71 -2.09 -14.45
N GLU A 217 11.59 -2.72 -15.24
CA GLU A 217 11.55 -4.15 -15.51
C GLU A 217 12.43 -4.90 -14.53
N VAL A 218 11.96 -6.06 -14.07
CA VAL A 218 12.72 -6.93 -13.17
C VAL A 218 12.45 -8.40 -13.48
N GLU A 219 13.44 -9.25 -13.28
CA GLU A 219 13.31 -10.69 -13.42
C GLU A 219 13.50 -11.37 -12.06
N VAL A 220 12.44 -12.05 -11.60
CA VAL A 220 12.51 -12.90 -10.42
C VAL A 220 13.12 -14.22 -10.80
N LYS A 221 14.20 -14.61 -10.13
CA LYS A 221 14.91 -15.90 -10.31
C LYS A 221 15.21 -16.52 -8.96
N GLY A 222 14.80 -17.77 -8.79
CA GLY A 222 14.96 -18.49 -7.52
C GLY A 222 14.22 -17.78 -6.38
N GLY A 223 13.06 -17.18 -6.68
CA GLY A 223 12.22 -16.48 -5.73
C GLY A 223 12.73 -15.11 -5.30
N LYS A 224 13.75 -14.51 -5.95
CA LYS A 224 14.29 -13.20 -5.54
C LYS A 224 14.55 -12.28 -6.71
N ALA A 225 14.34 -10.97 -6.46
CA ALA A 225 14.76 -9.92 -7.37
C ALA A 225 15.03 -8.61 -6.60
N MET A 226 15.80 -7.71 -7.21
CA MET A 226 16.06 -6.37 -6.69
C MET A 226 15.77 -5.34 -7.79
N LEU A 227 15.05 -4.27 -7.45
CA LEU A 227 14.74 -3.18 -8.35
C LEU A 227 14.77 -1.86 -7.60
N ASN A 228 15.64 -0.94 -8.03
CA ASN A 228 15.63 0.44 -7.54
C ASN A 228 15.00 1.35 -8.61
N LEU A 229 14.19 2.30 -8.17
CA LEU A 229 13.51 3.25 -9.04
C LEU A 229 13.72 4.69 -8.55
N GLU A 230 13.68 5.65 -9.47
CA GLU A 230 13.83 7.06 -9.15
C GLU A 230 12.62 7.86 -9.65
N LEU A 231 12.11 8.74 -8.81
CA LEU A 231 11.04 9.67 -9.12
C LEU A 231 11.57 11.11 -9.06
N ALA A 232 11.27 11.92 -10.07
CA ALA A 232 11.67 13.31 -10.07
C ALA A 232 10.76 14.17 -9.18
N VAL A 233 11.32 15.21 -8.58
CA VAL A 233 10.54 16.28 -7.92
C VAL A 233 9.65 16.99 -8.93
N LYS A 234 8.39 17.31 -8.55
CA LYS A 234 7.43 18.09 -9.33
C LYS A 234 6.79 19.20 -8.51
#